data_84efddd3b1e0fa6978482040531dd804
#
_entry.id   84efddd3b1e0fa6978482040531dd804
#
_cell.length_a   1.000
_cell.length_b   1.000
_cell.length_c   1.000
_cell.angle_alpha   90.00
_cell.angle_beta   90.00
_cell.angle_gamma   90.00
#
_symmetry.space_group_name_H-M   'P 1'
#
loop_
_entity.id
_entity.type
_entity.pdbx_description
1 polymer ?
#
loop_
_entity_poly.entity_id
_entity_poly.type
_entity_poly.pdbx_seq_one_letter_code
_entity_poly.pdbx_strand_id
1 'polypeptide(L)'
;MELVDIWHFLLSAILIEARGDIKAAAEWVEKRIAALDGQEARKAWIFEKEYRLDNMDPIEKLELLIGFSVFRKISIPLFDAILEDCQMSWQDLFRQYIGKNVLNFFRQDFGYKAGSYRKHWHDGREDNVHLVEILAELNDDSDNFKEKLYAAMQVRYEIRGSAQ
;
A
#
# COMPACT_ATOMS: atom_id res chain seq x y z
N MET A 1 4.85 0.96 -5.54
CA MET A 1 4.21 -0.35 -5.21
C MET A 1 4.78 -0.95 -3.92
N GLU A 2 6.08 -0.86 -3.67
CA GLU A 2 6.76 -1.45 -2.49
C GLU A 2 6.22 -0.92 -1.15
N LEU A 3 5.92 0.38 -1.06
CA LEU A 3 5.33 0.96 0.15
C LEU A 3 3.95 0.37 0.48
N VAL A 4 3.18 -0.03 -0.54
CA VAL A 4 1.89 -0.72 -0.36
C VAL A 4 2.11 -2.09 0.30
N ASP A 5 3.16 -2.81 -0.09
CA ASP A 5 3.49 -4.11 0.51
C ASP A 5 3.98 -3.96 1.95
N ILE A 6 4.83 -2.97 2.22
CA ILE A 6 5.26 -2.63 3.58
C ILE A 6 4.04 -2.29 4.44
N TRP A 7 3.13 -1.45 3.95
CA TRP A 7 1.90 -1.11 4.65
C TRP A 7 1.02 -2.33 4.95
N HIS A 8 0.90 -3.24 3.98
CA HIS A 8 0.19 -4.50 4.19
C HIS A 8 0.78 -5.32 5.34
N PHE A 9 2.11 -5.42 5.43
CA PHE A 9 2.77 -6.11 6.54
C PHE A 9 2.59 -5.38 7.87
N LEU A 10 2.63 -4.04 7.89
CA LEU A 10 2.36 -3.25 9.10
C LEU A 10 0.93 -3.48 9.59
N LEU A 11 -0.07 -3.43 8.71
CA LEU A 11 -1.47 -3.72 9.07
C LEU A 11 -1.63 -5.16 9.59
N SER A 12 -0.95 -6.13 8.97
CA SER A 12 -0.97 -7.51 9.43
C SER A 12 -0.37 -7.66 10.84
N ALA A 13 0.74 -6.97 11.13
CA ALA A 13 1.35 -6.98 12.45
C ALA A 13 0.43 -6.33 13.50
N ILE A 14 -0.22 -5.20 13.16
CA ILE A 14 -1.20 -4.53 14.04
C ILE A 14 -2.38 -5.47 14.34
N LEU A 15 -2.90 -6.16 13.33
CA LEU A 15 -4.01 -7.11 13.50
C LEU A 15 -3.62 -8.30 14.38
N ILE A 16 -2.39 -8.80 14.27
CA ILE A 16 -1.86 -9.86 15.14
C ILE A 16 -1.78 -9.36 16.59
N GLU A 17 -1.25 -8.15 16.82
CA GLU A 17 -1.20 -7.54 18.16
C GLU A 17 -2.59 -7.35 18.75
N ALA A 18 -3.57 -6.97 17.92
CA ALA A 18 -4.99 -6.87 18.28
C ALA A 18 -5.68 -8.25 18.41
N ARG A 19 -4.95 -9.36 18.30
CA ARG A 19 -5.48 -10.74 18.37
C ARG A 19 -6.62 -11.03 17.39
N GLY A 20 -6.57 -10.41 16.22
CA GLY A 20 -7.59 -10.56 15.17
C GLY A 20 -8.81 -9.64 15.33
N ASP A 21 -8.85 -8.77 16.33
CA ASP A 21 -9.90 -7.77 16.48
C ASP A 21 -9.67 -6.64 15.46
N ILE A 22 -10.43 -6.71 14.36
CA ILE A 22 -10.35 -5.75 13.24
C ILE A 22 -10.71 -4.33 13.70
N LYS A 23 -11.72 -4.21 14.57
CA LYS A 23 -12.17 -2.91 15.06
C LYS A 23 -11.10 -2.24 15.91
N ALA A 24 -10.55 -2.97 16.86
CA ALA A 24 -9.46 -2.46 17.70
C ALA A 24 -8.21 -2.10 16.87
N ALA A 25 -7.88 -2.91 15.85
CA ALA A 25 -6.78 -2.62 14.93
C ALA A 25 -7.01 -1.34 14.12
N ALA A 26 -8.23 -1.15 13.58
CA ALA A 26 -8.61 0.05 12.83
C ALA A 26 -8.55 1.30 13.70
N GLU A 27 -9.17 1.29 14.89
CA GLU A 27 -9.13 2.40 15.85
C GLU A 27 -7.69 2.75 16.26
N TRP A 28 -6.83 1.75 16.40
CA TRP A 28 -5.41 1.96 16.70
C TRP A 28 -4.68 2.73 15.59
N VAL A 29 -4.93 2.38 14.33
CA VAL A 29 -4.35 3.04 13.14
C VAL A 29 -4.91 4.46 12.99
N GLU A 30 -6.24 4.62 13.00
CA GLU A 30 -6.91 5.90 12.84
C GLU A 30 -6.43 6.94 13.86
N LYS A 31 -6.36 6.55 15.13
CA LYS A 31 -5.85 7.42 16.20
C LYS A 31 -4.42 7.90 15.97
N ARG A 32 -3.57 7.05 15.38
CA ARG A 32 -2.16 7.40 15.14
C ARG A 32 -1.97 8.24 13.88
N ILE A 33 -2.74 7.97 12.84
CA ILE A 33 -2.76 8.82 11.64
C ILE A 33 -3.33 10.21 11.99
N ALA A 34 -4.41 10.27 12.76
CA ALA A 34 -4.98 11.56 13.22
C ALA A 34 -4.04 12.37 14.12
N ALA A 35 -3.04 11.73 14.73
CA ALA A 35 -2.05 12.41 15.58
C ALA A 35 -0.80 12.91 14.81
N LEU A 36 -0.77 12.77 13.47
CA LEU A 36 0.38 13.18 12.65
C LEU A 36 0.51 14.72 12.46
N ASP A 37 -0.46 15.51 12.92
CA ASP A 37 -0.46 16.98 12.74
C ASP A 37 0.40 17.75 13.75
N GLY A 38 1.27 17.08 14.52
CA GLY A 38 2.01 17.70 15.62
C GLY A 38 3.53 17.51 15.56
N GLN A 39 4.25 18.18 16.48
CA GLN A 39 5.72 18.01 16.60
C GLN A 39 6.14 16.55 16.90
N GLU A 40 5.30 15.78 17.55
CA GLU A 40 5.54 14.36 17.82
C GLU A 40 5.44 13.49 16.57
N ALA A 41 4.77 13.97 15.51
CA ALA A 41 4.71 13.32 14.20
C ALA A 41 6.09 13.23 13.52
N ARG A 42 7.04 14.05 13.92
CA ARG A 42 8.42 14.05 13.39
C ARG A 42 9.40 13.26 14.26
N LYS A 43 8.88 12.37 15.11
CA LYS A 43 9.68 11.57 16.04
C LYS A 43 9.31 10.09 15.98
N ALA A 44 10.32 9.26 16.07
CA ALA A 44 10.15 7.82 16.29
C ALA A 44 10.90 7.40 17.56
N TRP A 45 10.31 6.47 18.32
CA TRP A 45 10.86 6.02 19.58
C TRP A 45 11.10 4.52 19.57
N ILE A 46 12.32 4.10 19.90
CA ILE A 46 12.66 2.71 20.13
C ILE A 46 13.60 2.59 21.34
N PHE A 47 13.26 1.73 22.32
CA PHE A 47 14.05 1.53 23.53
C PHE A 47 14.46 2.86 24.23
N GLU A 48 13.48 3.72 24.48
CA GLU A 48 13.67 5.03 25.13
C GLU A 48 14.55 6.02 24.33
N LYS A 49 15.04 5.64 23.15
CA LYS A 49 15.79 6.53 22.27
C LYS A 49 14.86 7.24 21.30
N GLU A 50 14.94 8.57 21.29
CA GLU A 50 14.26 9.42 20.32
C GLU A 50 15.08 9.54 19.04
N TYR A 51 14.40 9.40 17.90
CA TYR A 51 14.93 9.68 16.57
C TYR A 51 14.12 10.84 15.96
N ARG A 52 14.80 11.90 15.55
CA ARG A 52 14.19 13.05 14.90
C ARG A 52 14.21 12.85 13.39
N LEU A 53 13.05 12.57 12.82
CA LEU A 53 12.89 12.17 11.42
C LEU A 53 13.25 13.29 10.43
N ASP A 54 13.04 14.55 10.84
CA ASP A 54 13.42 15.72 10.01
C ASP A 54 14.93 15.84 9.78
N ASN A 55 15.75 15.22 10.63
CA ASN A 55 17.22 15.28 10.57
C ASN A 55 17.81 14.05 9.83
N MET A 56 16.97 13.16 9.35
CA MET A 56 17.37 11.90 8.71
C MET A 56 17.15 11.96 7.20
N ASP A 57 18.08 11.42 6.46
CA ASP A 57 17.89 11.21 5.04
C ASP A 57 16.98 9.99 4.74
N PRO A 58 16.50 9.81 3.50
CA PRO A 58 15.60 8.71 3.16
C PRO A 58 16.19 7.32 3.44
N ILE A 59 17.51 7.13 3.29
CA ILE A 59 18.17 5.85 3.54
C ILE A 59 18.19 5.56 5.04
N GLU A 60 18.56 6.54 5.86
CA GLU A 60 18.56 6.43 7.32
C GLU A 60 17.16 6.07 7.85
N LYS A 61 16.09 6.66 7.29
CA LYS A 61 14.71 6.32 7.65
C LYS A 61 14.35 4.87 7.29
N LEU A 62 14.80 4.38 6.13
CA LEU A 62 14.61 2.98 5.73
C LEU A 62 15.38 2.02 6.64
N GLU A 63 16.63 2.33 6.97
CA GLU A 63 17.43 1.56 7.94
C GLU A 63 16.76 1.52 9.31
N LEU A 64 16.22 2.65 9.77
CA LEU A 64 15.46 2.73 11.01
C LEU A 64 14.19 1.87 10.94
N LEU A 65 13.46 1.86 9.82
CA LEU A 65 12.28 1.02 9.62
C LEU A 65 12.64 -0.47 9.68
N ILE A 66 13.78 -0.88 9.11
CA ILE A 66 14.29 -2.24 9.23
C ILE A 66 14.56 -2.56 10.70
N GLY A 67 15.21 -1.66 11.44
CA GLY A 67 15.45 -1.80 12.88
C GLY A 67 14.15 -1.99 13.66
N PHE A 68 13.14 -1.17 13.40
CA PHE A 68 11.80 -1.32 14.00
C PHE A 68 11.20 -2.71 13.71
N SER A 69 11.33 -3.16 12.47
CA SER A 69 10.79 -4.47 12.04
C SER A 69 11.47 -5.65 12.77
N VAL A 70 12.80 -5.59 12.94
CA VAL A 70 13.57 -6.60 13.70
C VAL A 70 13.07 -6.72 15.15
N PHE A 71 12.77 -5.59 15.78
CA PHE A 71 12.25 -5.54 17.15
C PHE A 71 10.73 -5.66 17.24
N ARG A 72 10.04 -5.93 16.13
CA ARG A 72 8.58 -6.01 16.05
C ARG A 72 7.88 -4.78 16.63
N LYS A 73 8.44 -3.60 16.34
CA LYS A 73 7.86 -2.31 16.71
C LYS A 73 7.26 -1.65 15.49
N ILE A 74 6.22 -0.86 15.69
CA ILE A 74 5.51 -0.15 14.64
C ILE A 74 5.57 1.34 14.96
N SER A 75 6.00 2.15 13.99
CA SER A 75 6.00 3.60 14.08
C SER A 75 5.29 4.19 12.86
N ILE A 76 4.07 4.68 13.08
CA ILE A 76 3.32 5.40 12.05
C ILE A 76 4.02 6.70 11.65
N PRO A 77 4.59 7.52 12.57
CA PRO A 77 5.37 8.69 12.18
C PRO A 77 6.56 8.38 11.26
N LEU A 78 7.28 7.28 11.51
CA LEU A 78 8.39 6.90 10.64
C LEU A 78 7.91 6.51 9.24
N PHE A 79 6.81 5.75 9.17
CA PHE A 79 6.23 5.36 7.88
C PHE A 79 5.69 6.57 7.12
N ASP A 80 5.04 7.51 7.81
CA ASP A 80 4.58 8.79 7.25
C ASP A 80 5.74 9.60 6.64
N ALA A 81 6.85 9.76 7.39
CA ALA A 81 8.03 10.45 6.89
C ALA A 81 8.64 9.78 5.63
N ILE A 82 8.55 8.44 5.53
CA ILE A 82 8.98 7.71 4.32
C ILE A 82 8.00 7.94 3.16
N LEU A 83 6.68 8.00 3.42
CA LEU A 83 5.70 8.37 2.39
C LEU A 83 5.99 9.76 1.82
N GLU A 84 6.27 10.75 2.67
CA GLU A 84 6.63 12.10 2.26
C GLU A 84 7.89 12.14 1.39
N ASP A 85 8.96 11.43 1.78
CA ASP A 85 10.18 11.31 0.99
C ASP A 85 9.92 10.73 -0.41
N CYS A 86 8.93 9.84 -0.51
CA CYS A 86 8.47 9.24 -1.77
C CYS A 86 7.39 10.08 -2.49
N GLN A 87 7.06 11.27 -1.99
CA GLN A 87 6.01 12.15 -2.55
C GLN A 87 4.64 11.44 -2.66
N MET A 88 4.32 10.57 -1.72
CA MET A 88 3.09 9.80 -1.66
C MET A 88 2.23 10.23 -0.48
N SER A 89 1.00 10.61 -0.73
CA SER A 89 0.02 10.90 0.31
C SER A 89 -0.60 9.61 0.89
N TRP A 90 -1.22 9.70 2.07
CA TRP A 90 -2.03 8.61 2.64
C TRP A 90 -3.18 8.21 1.72
N GLN A 91 -3.77 9.17 1.00
CA GLN A 91 -4.82 8.90 0.02
C GLN A 91 -4.29 8.10 -1.17
N ASP A 92 -3.11 8.45 -1.69
CA ASP A 92 -2.46 7.70 -2.78
C ASP A 92 -2.13 6.27 -2.33
N LEU A 93 -1.58 6.12 -1.12
CA LEU A 93 -1.31 4.81 -0.53
C LEU A 93 -2.58 3.97 -0.43
N PHE A 94 -3.67 4.55 0.08
CA PHE A 94 -4.96 3.87 0.22
C PHE A 94 -5.51 3.43 -1.13
N ARG A 95 -5.50 4.31 -2.13
CA ARG A 95 -5.95 3.98 -3.50
C ARG A 95 -5.13 2.86 -4.12
N GLN A 96 -3.81 2.92 -4.00
CA GLN A 96 -2.93 1.86 -4.49
C GLN A 96 -3.11 0.54 -3.74
N TYR A 97 -3.34 0.60 -2.41
CA TYR A 97 -3.62 -0.58 -1.60
C TYR A 97 -4.93 -1.27 -2.03
N ILE A 98 -6.01 -0.50 -2.22
CA ILE A 98 -7.28 -1.02 -2.74
C ILE A 98 -7.07 -1.59 -4.15
N GLY A 99 -6.36 -0.85 -5.01
CA GLY A 99 -6.06 -1.28 -6.37
C GLY A 99 -5.34 -2.63 -6.41
N LYS A 100 -4.32 -2.81 -5.58
CA LYS A 100 -3.57 -4.07 -5.48
C LYS A 100 -4.44 -5.23 -4.98
N ASN A 101 -5.35 -4.98 -4.03
CA ASN A 101 -6.31 -5.98 -3.60
C ASN A 101 -7.25 -6.40 -4.74
N VAL A 102 -7.80 -5.42 -5.47
CA VAL A 102 -8.67 -5.69 -6.65
C VAL A 102 -7.90 -6.50 -7.70
N LEU A 103 -6.65 -6.14 -7.99
CA LEU A 103 -5.80 -6.91 -8.91
C LEU A 103 -5.60 -8.35 -8.43
N ASN A 104 -5.42 -8.57 -7.15
CA ASN A 104 -5.26 -9.92 -6.60
C ASN A 104 -6.53 -10.76 -6.75
N PHE A 105 -7.71 -10.19 -6.56
CA PHE A 105 -8.98 -10.88 -6.86
C PHE A 105 -9.11 -11.16 -8.36
N PHE A 106 -8.85 -10.16 -9.18
CA PHE A 106 -8.85 -10.29 -10.63
C PHE A 106 -7.95 -11.43 -11.12
N ARG A 107 -6.72 -11.52 -10.61
CA ARG A 107 -5.79 -12.61 -10.93
C ARG A 107 -6.39 -13.98 -10.58
N GLN A 108 -7.06 -14.10 -9.43
CA GLN A 108 -7.69 -15.37 -9.03
C GLN A 108 -8.86 -15.73 -9.93
N ASP A 109 -9.74 -14.78 -10.27
CA ASP A 109 -10.90 -14.97 -11.12
C ASP A 109 -10.49 -15.39 -12.54
N PHE A 110 -9.36 -14.89 -13.04
CA PHE A 110 -8.82 -15.24 -14.36
C PHE A 110 -7.81 -16.40 -14.33
N GLY A 111 -7.79 -17.18 -13.25
CA GLY A 111 -7.11 -18.48 -13.21
C GLY A 111 -5.65 -18.44 -12.79
N TYR A 112 -5.23 -17.49 -11.95
CA TYR A 112 -3.85 -17.42 -11.46
C TYR A 112 -3.37 -18.73 -10.82
N LYS A 113 -4.21 -19.34 -9.95
CA LYS A 113 -3.90 -20.63 -9.30
C LYS A 113 -3.84 -21.80 -10.29
N ALA A 114 -4.59 -21.72 -11.37
CA ALA A 114 -4.59 -22.72 -12.44
C ALA A 114 -3.45 -22.52 -13.46
N GLY A 115 -2.68 -21.44 -13.33
CA GLY A 115 -1.60 -21.11 -14.27
C GLY A 115 -2.08 -20.57 -15.62
N SER A 116 -3.38 -20.25 -15.76
CA SER A 116 -3.97 -19.72 -17.00
C SER A 116 -3.99 -18.20 -17.07
N TYR A 117 -3.73 -17.51 -15.95
CA TYR A 117 -3.67 -16.06 -15.92
C TYR A 117 -2.46 -15.51 -16.67
N ARG A 118 -2.69 -14.53 -17.55
CA ARG A 118 -1.62 -13.86 -18.29
C ARG A 118 -1.13 -12.64 -17.50
N LYS A 119 0.04 -12.74 -16.87
CA LYS A 119 0.65 -11.63 -16.10
C LYS A 119 1.06 -10.46 -17.02
N HIS A 120 1.50 -10.76 -18.24
CA HIS A 120 1.79 -9.77 -19.28
C HIS A 120 0.57 -9.66 -20.21
N TRP A 121 0.02 -8.44 -20.32
CA TRP A 121 -1.19 -8.20 -21.09
C TRP A 121 -0.88 -8.00 -22.58
N HIS A 122 -1.84 -7.47 -23.34
CA HIS A 122 -1.79 -7.43 -24.80
C HIS A 122 -0.59 -6.69 -25.41
N ASP A 123 -0.02 -5.72 -24.68
CA ASP A 123 1.13 -4.91 -25.06
C ASP A 123 2.47 -5.41 -24.49
N GLY A 124 2.47 -6.58 -23.86
CA GLY A 124 3.65 -7.19 -23.23
C GLY A 124 4.04 -6.63 -21.87
N ARG A 125 3.33 -5.62 -21.35
CA ARG A 125 3.59 -5.05 -20.03
C ARG A 125 2.90 -5.84 -18.92
N GLU A 126 3.46 -5.76 -17.71
CA GLU A 126 2.86 -6.43 -16.56
C GLU A 126 1.56 -5.77 -16.11
N ASP A 127 0.68 -6.57 -15.52
CA ASP A 127 -0.60 -6.17 -14.96
C ASP A 127 -0.50 -5.04 -13.92
N ASN A 128 0.58 -4.98 -13.15
CA ASN A 128 0.84 -3.87 -12.22
C ASN A 128 1.01 -2.52 -12.93
N VAL A 129 1.58 -2.49 -14.13
CA VAL A 129 1.73 -1.26 -14.92
C VAL A 129 0.36 -0.78 -15.38
N HIS A 130 -0.47 -1.69 -15.89
CA HIS A 130 -1.85 -1.38 -16.27
C HIS A 130 -2.68 -0.91 -15.07
N LEU A 131 -2.51 -1.53 -13.90
CA LEU A 131 -3.17 -1.09 -12.66
C LEU A 131 -2.85 0.38 -12.33
N VAL A 132 -1.58 0.77 -12.37
CA VAL A 132 -1.15 2.14 -12.06
C VAL A 132 -1.78 3.15 -13.03
N GLU A 133 -1.80 2.83 -14.34
CA GLU A 133 -2.42 3.68 -15.36
C GLU A 133 -3.93 3.81 -15.13
N ILE A 134 -4.64 2.70 -14.88
CA ILE A 134 -6.07 2.72 -14.62
C ILE A 134 -6.38 3.52 -13.35
N LEU A 135 -5.57 3.40 -12.29
CA LEU A 135 -5.72 4.19 -11.08
C LEU A 135 -5.57 5.69 -11.34
N ALA A 136 -4.66 6.08 -12.25
CA ALA A 136 -4.49 7.47 -12.65
C ALA A 136 -5.66 8.00 -13.50
N GLU A 137 -6.27 7.15 -14.34
CA GLU A 137 -7.43 7.50 -15.17
C GLU A 137 -8.73 7.57 -14.36
N LEU A 138 -8.90 6.67 -13.39
CA LEU A 138 -10.07 6.63 -12.50
C LEU A 138 -9.93 7.66 -11.38
N ASN A 139 -10.07 8.94 -11.69
CA ASN A 139 -9.98 10.01 -10.70
C ASN A 139 -11.26 10.12 -9.84
N ASP A 140 -11.65 9.01 -9.18
CA ASP A 140 -12.95 8.84 -8.52
C ASP A 140 -12.78 8.12 -7.17
N ASP A 141 -13.22 8.75 -6.09
CA ASP A 141 -13.27 8.21 -4.73
C ASP A 141 -14.68 7.76 -4.34
N SER A 142 -15.51 7.39 -5.33
CA SER A 142 -16.89 6.95 -5.10
C SER A 142 -16.97 5.57 -4.44
N ASP A 143 -18.11 5.30 -3.79
CA ASP A 143 -18.38 4.03 -3.10
C ASP A 143 -18.23 2.78 -3.99
N ASN A 144 -18.32 2.96 -5.32
CA ASN A 144 -18.16 1.90 -6.32
C ASN A 144 -16.80 1.91 -7.03
N PHE A 145 -15.77 2.52 -6.42
CA PHE A 145 -14.42 2.59 -6.98
C PHE A 145 -13.85 1.20 -7.32
N LYS A 146 -14.05 0.19 -6.44
CA LYS A 146 -13.53 -1.16 -6.65
C LYS A 146 -14.15 -1.82 -7.88
N GLU A 147 -15.45 -1.68 -8.08
CA GLU A 147 -16.18 -2.23 -9.21
C GLU A 147 -15.75 -1.57 -10.52
N LYS A 148 -15.59 -0.25 -10.52
CA LYS A 148 -15.10 0.50 -11.69
C LYS A 148 -13.68 0.08 -12.06
N LEU A 149 -12.81 -0.04 -11.07
CA LEU A 149 -11.44 -0.49 -11.27
C LEU A 149 -11.40 -1.90 -11.85
N TYR A 150 -12.17 -2.83 -11.28
CA TYR A 150 -12.25 -4.20 -11.77
C TYR A 150 -12.74 -4.25 -13.23
N ALA A 151 -13.79 -3.52 -13.56
CA ALA A 151 -14.34 -3.44 -14.92
C ALA A 151 -13.33 -2.85 -15.92
N ALA A 152 -12.60 -1.79 -15.54
CA ALA A 152 -11.56 -1.19 -16.37
C ALA A 152 -10.40 -2.16 -16.62
N MET A 153 -10.00 -2.94 -15.61
CA MET A 153 -9.00 -3.99 -15.74
C MET A 153 -9.48 -5.08 -16.68
N GLN A 154 -10.74 -5.52 -16.57
CA GLN A 154 -11.31 -6.54 -17.43
C GLN A 154 -11.30 -6.10 -18.90
N VAL A 155 -11.72 -4.88 -19.20
CA VAL A 155 -11.69 -4.33 -20.56
C VAL A 155 -10.27 -4.38 -21.14
N ARG A 156 -9.25 -3.94 -20.37
CA ARG A 156 -7.86 -3.97 -20.86
C ARG A 156 -7.30 -5.39 -20.99
N TYR A 157 -7.65 -6.29 -20.11
CA TYR A 157 -7.18 -7.68 -20.13
C TYR A 157 -7.75 -8.47 -21.32
N GLU A 158 -9.02 -8.21 -21.70
CA GLU A 158 -9.72 -8.87 -22.79
C GLU A 158 -9.29 -8.39 -24.18
N ILE A 159 -8.60 -7.24 -24.28
CA ILE A 159 -8.00 -6.81 -25.53
C ILE A 159 -7.03 -7.92 -25.99
N ARG A 160 -7.36 -8.57 -27.07
CA ARG A 160 -6.45 -9.51 -27.73
C ARG A 160 -5.46 -8.69 -28.53
N GLY A 161 -4.17 -8.82 -28.25
CA GLY A 161 -3.15 -8.26 -29.13
C GLY A 161 -3.47 -8.62 -30.58
N SER A 162 -3.47 -7.64 -31.45
CA SER A 162 -3.56 -7.91 -32.91
C SER A 162 -2.46 -8.91 -33.21
N ALA A 163 -2.86 -10.11 -33.57
CA ALA A 163 -1.91 -11.16 -34.01
C ALA A 163 -1.09 -10.55 -35.14
N GLN A 164 0.21 -10.33 -34.94
CA GLN A 164 1.19 -10.10 -35.97
C GLN A 164 1.58 -11.43 -36.56
#